data_dbd7f1f2233e218bc0649c074b8e8cc7
#
_entry.id   dbd7f1f2233e218bc0649c074b8e8cc7
#
_cell.length_a   1.000
_cell.length_b   1.000
_cell.length_c   1.000
_cell.angle_alpha   90.00
_cell.angle_beta   90.00
_cell.angle_gamma   90.00
#
_symmetry.space_group_name_H-M   'P 1'
#
loop_
_entity.id
_entity.type
_entity.pdbx_description
1 polymer ?
#
loop_
_entity_poly.entity_id
_entity_poly.type
_entity_poly.pdbx_seq_one_letter_code
_entity_poly.pdbx_strand_id
1 'polypeptide(L)'
;GMNHLTKQAPVHILVVEERPNFTSGIGGLIKDKQFPLLDIGIAAAHITLAATAEGLGSCILGWFDEKAVRKLLHIPDKKRVILDIVVGYSTQPLREKKRKSADEVISYNKY
;
A
#
# COMPACT_ATOMS: atom_id res chain seq x y z
N GLY A 1 -9.49 -16.63 -6.78
CA GLY A 1 -8.33 -15.75 -6.59
C GLY A 1 -7.83 -15.77 -5.15
N MET A 2 -6.57 -15.46 -4.92
CA MET A 2 -5.94 -15.56 -3.60
C MET A 2 -6.49 -14.58 -2.53
N ASN A 3 -7.19 -13.53 -2.94
CA ASN A 3 -7.71 -12.52 -2.02
C ASN A 3 -9.24 -12.62 -1.87
N HIS A 4 -9.70 -13.63 -1.16
CA HIS A 4 -11.13 -13.76 -0.84
C HIS A 4 -11.66 -12.61 0.04
N LEU A 5 -10.79 -11.91 0.74
CA LEU A 5 -11.12 -10.77 1.61
C LEU A 5 -11.66 -9.57 0.83
N THR A 6 -11.28 -9.40 -0.43
CA THR A 6 -11.73 -8.26 -1.25
C THR A 6 -13.24 -8.24 -1.45
N LYS A 7 -13.88 -9.41 -1.53
CA LYS A 7 -15.35 -9.50 -1.69
C LYS A 7 -16.14 -9.15 -0.43
N GLN A 8 -15.49 -9.14 0.72
CA GLN A 8 -16.13 -8.90 2.01
C GLN A 8 -15.94 -7.45 2.47
N ALA A 9 -14.91 -6.78 1.99
CA ALA A 9 -14.65 -5.41 2.37
C ALA A 9 -15.59 -4.44 1.63
N PRO A 10 -16.28 -3.55 2.34
CA PRO A 10 -17.23 -2.61 1.72
C PRO A 10 -16.54 -1.44 1.02
N VAL A 11 -15.27 -1.17 1.35
CA VAL A 11 -14.51 -0.02 0.82
C VAL A 11 -13.15 -0.48 0.31
N HIS A 12 -12.81 -0.01 -0.87
CA HIS A 12 -11.51 -0.18 -1.51
C HIS A 12 -10.89 1.18 -1.79
N ILE A 13 -9.68 1.40 -1.29
CA ILE A 13 -8.88 2.60 -1.54
C ILE A 13 -7.74 2.19 -2.46
N LEU A 14 -7.85 2.57 -3.72
CA LEU A 14 -6.82 2.25 -4.71
C LEU A 14 -5.77 3.35 -4.75
N VAL A 15 -4.53 2.97 -4.55
CA VAL A 15 -3.40 3.90 -4.59
C VAL A 15 -2.77 3.86 -5.96
N VAL A 16 -2.96 4.95 -6.70
CA VAL A 16 -2.49 5.10 -8.08
C VAL A 16 -1.18 5.87 -8.09
N GLU A 17 -0.18 5.33 -8.79
CA GLU A 17 1.10 6.00 -8.98
C GLU A 17 0.96 7.16 -9.97
N GLU A 18 1.29 8.37 -9.53
CA GLU A 18 1.48 9.52 -10.39
C GLU A 18 2.93 9.59 -10.87
N ARG A 19 3.15 10.16 -12.06
CA ARG A 19 4.50 10.38 -12.57
C ARG A 19 5.23 11.36 -11.65
N PRO A 20 6.50 11.09 -11.31
CA PRO A 20 7.30 12.06 -10.58
C PRO A 20 7.39 13.36 -11.36
N ASN A 21 7.51 14.48 -10.66
CA ASN A 21 7.83 15.75 -11.30
C ASN A 21 9.25 15.69 -11.91
N PHE A 22 9.57 16.65 -12.79
CA PHE A 22 10.83 16.64 -13.54
C PHE A 22 12.07 16.52 -12.63
N THR A 23 12.10 17.24 -11.53
CA THR A 23 13.24 17.27 -10.60
C THR A 23 13.40 15.94 -9.83
N SER A 24 12.33 15.39 -9.31
CA SER A 24 12.37 14.11 -8.57
C SER A 24 12.57 12.93 -9.51
N GLY A 25 12.09 13.01 -10.76
CA GLY A 25 12.32 12.00 -11.78
C GLY A 25 13.79 11.87 -12.16
N ILE A 26 14.48 12.99 -12.42
CA ILE A 26 15.93 13.00 -12.71
C ILE A 26 16.72 12.56 -11.47
N GLY A 27 16.42 13.09 -10.30
CA GLY A 27 17.09 12.68 -9.05
C GLY A 27 16.91 11.19 -8.75
N GLY A 28 15.73 10.62 -9.04
CA GLY A 28 15.44 9.20 -8.91
C GLY A 28 16.30 8.35 -9.86
N LEU A 29 16.41 8.74 -11.12
CA LEU A 29 17.25 8.05 -12.12
C LEU A 29 18.73 8.05 -11.74
N ILE A 30 19.27 9.19 -11.30
CA ILE A 30 20.69 9.33 -10.91
C ILE A 30 21.01 8.51 -9.67
N LYS A 31 20.07 8.41 -8.71
CA LYS A 31 20.25 7.74 -7.41
C LYS A 31 19.68 6.33 -7.36
N ASP A 32 19.12 5.82 -8.46
CA ASP A 32 18.37 4.56 -8.50
C ASP A 32 17.26 4.49 -7.40
N LYS A 33 16.54 5.61 -7.23
CA LYS A 33 15.47 5.77 -6.23
C LYS A 33 14.12 5.91 -6.90
N GLN A 34 13.18 5.09 -6.47
CA GLN A 34 11.79 5.15 -6.93
C GLN A 34 10.94 5.91 -5.90
N PHE A 35 11.12 7.23 -5.84
CA PHE A 35 10.44 8.10 -4.89
C PHE A 35 8.92 7.91 -4.84
N PRO A 36 8.19 7.76 -5.97
CA PRO A 36 6.75 7.54 -5.90
C PRO A 36 6.36 6.30 -5.09
N LEU A 37 7.14 5.21 -5.15
CA LEU A 37 6.87 4.01 -4.37
C LEU A 37 7.14 4.21 -2.88
N LEU A 38 8.10 5.04 -2.52
CA LEU A 38 8.37 5.43 -1.12
C LEU A 38 7.18 6.23 -0.57
N ASP A 39 6.71 7.23 -1.32
CA ASP A 39 5.57 8.06 -0.96
C ASP A 39 4.29 7.23 -0.81
N ILE A 40 4.07 6.27 -1.71
CA ILE A 40 2.94 5.33 -1.65
C ILE A 40 3.01 4.49 -0.37
N GLY A 41 4.18 4.00 0.02
CA GLY A 41 4.35 3.25 1.26
C GLY A 41 4.01 4.10 2.50
N ILE A 42 4.46 5.36 2.52
CA ILE A 42 4.15 6.32 3.59
C ILE A 42 2.64 6.61 3.64
N ALA A 43 2.03 6.89 2.50
CA ALA A 43 0.60 7.13 2.41
C ALA A 43 -0.23 5.93 2.88
N ALA A 44 0.14 4.71 2.46
CA ALA A 44 -0.52 3.48 2.87
C ALA A 44 -0.46 3.27 4.40
N ALA A 45 0.68 3.55 5.01
CA ALA A 45 0.83 3.48 6.46
C ALA A 45 -0.12 4.47 7.17
N HIS A 46 -0.20 5.72 6.70
CA HIS A 46 -1.09 6.73 7.29
C HIS A 46 -2.57 6.37 7.09
N ILE A 47 -2.96 5.84 5.92
CA ILE A 47 -4.34 5.40 5.68
C ILE A 47 -4.73 4.30 6.67
N THR A 48 -3.88 3.31 6.89
CA THR A 48 -4.18 2.20 7.80
C THR A 48 -4.22 2.64 9.27
N LEU A 49 -3.36 3.58 9.66
CA LEU A 49 -3.38 4.18 11.00
C LEU A 49 -4.65 5.01 11.22
N ALA A 50 -5.04 5.83 10.24
CA ALA A 50 -6.28 6.59 10.30
C ALA A 50 -7.51 5.68 10.39
N ALA A 51 -7.57 4.62 9.57
CA ALA A 51 -8.64 3.62 9.66
C ALA A 51 -8.74 3.00 11.05
N THR A 52 -7.60 2.67 11.66
CA THR A 52 -7.55 2.13 13.03
C THR A 52 -8.05 3.14 14.05
N ALA A 53 -7.70 4.42 13.93
CA ALA A 53 -8.18 5.48 14.80
C ALA A 53 -9.71 5.65 14.75
N GLU A 54 -10.31 5.38 13.58
CA GLU A 54 -11.77 5.38 13.37
C GLU A 54 -12.45 4.05 13.78
N GLY A 55 -11.73 3.11 14.40
CA GLY A 55 -12.24 1.82 14.79
C GLY A 55 -12.46 0.83 13.64
N LEU A 56 -11.84 1.09 12.47
CA LEU A 56 -11.95 0.25 11.29
C LEU A 56 -10.78 -0.73 11.18
N GLY A 57 -11.03 -1.88 10.59
CA GLY A 57 -10.00 -2.79 10.12
C GLY A 57 -9.55 -2.44 8.71
N SER A 58 -8.31 -2.72 8.40
CA SER A 58 -7.76 -2.52 7.05
C SER A 58 -6.81 -3.65 6.66
N CYS A 59 -6.65 -3.85 5.33
CA CYS A 59 -5.65 -4.76 4.80
C CYS A 59 -5.06 -4.17 3.52
N ILE A 60 -3.72 -4.13 3.43
CA ILE A 60 -3.01 -3.67 2.24
C ILE A 60 -2.80 -4.86 1.31
N LEU A 61 -3.27 -4.75 0.08
CA LEU A 61 -3.17 -5.75 -0.96
C LEU A 61 -2.27 -5.24 -2.08
N GLY A 62 -1.17 -5.94 -2.33
CA GLY A 62 -0.28 -5.67 -3.46
C GLY A 62 -0.48 -6.66 -4.63
N TRP A 63 -1.26 -7.71 -4.43
CA TRP A 63 -1.50 -8.73 -5.44
C TRP A 63 -2.98 -8.83 -5.81
N PHE A 64 -3.34 -8.25 -6.94
CA PHE A 64 -4.70 -8.21 -7.50
C PHE A 64 -4.63 -8.07 -9.03
N ASP A 65 -5.76 -8.19 -9.71
CA ASP A 65 -5.84 -7.96 -11.15
C ASP A 65 -5.88 -6.45 -11.46
N GLU A 66 -4.69 -5.86 -11.56
CA GLU A 66 -4.53 -4.42 -11.84
C GLU A 66 -5.21 -4.01 -13.15
N LYS A 67 -5.16 -4.87 -14.17
CA LYS A 67 -5.76 -4.58 -15.49
C LYS A 67 -7.28 -4.48 -15.39
N ALA A 68 -7.91 -5.42 -14.69
CA ALA A 68 -9.35 -5.41 -14.47
C ALA A 68 -9.78 -4.18 -13.65
N VAL A 69 -9.02 -3.83 -12.61
CA VAL A 69 -9.26 -2.63 -11.78
C VAL A 69 -9.16 -1.35 -12.60
N ARG A 70 -8.10 -1.19 -13.40
CA ARG A 70 -7.95 -0.02 -14.27
C ARG A 70 -9.11 0.12 -15.25
N LYS A 71 -9.52 -0.98 -15.87
CA LYS A 71 -10.67 -0.99 -16.80
C LYS A 71 -11.97 -0.60 -16.09
N LEU A 72 -12.22 -1.17 -14.92
CA LEU A 72 -13.44 -0.91 -14.14
C LEU A 72 -13.57 0.57 -13.73
N LEU A 73 -12.46 1.20 -13.35
CA LEU A 73 -12.43 2.57 -12.84
C LEU A 73 -12.00 3.61 -13.88
N HIS A 74 -11.86 3.21 -15.14
CA HIS A 74 -11.42 4.09 -16.23
C HIS A 74 -10.06 4.76 -15.95
N ILE A 75 -9.16 4.07 -15.23
CA ILE A 75 -7.81 4.55 -14.96
C ILE A 75 -6.98 4.38 -16.25
N PRO A 76 -6.30 5.44 -16.74
CA PRO A 76 -5.51 5.37 -17.95
C PRO A 76 -4.44 4.26 -17.91
N ASP A 77 -4.22 3.56 -19.03
CA ASP A 77 -3.28 2.43 -19.12
C ASP A 77 -1.83 2.78 -18.75
N LYS A 78 -1.47 4.05 -18.92
CA LYS A 78 -0.14 4.58 -18.54
C LYS A 78 0.07 4.75 -17.04
N LYS A 79 -1.01 4.67 -16.23
CA LYS A 79 -0.93 4.76 -14.76
C LYS A 79 -0.94 3.37 -14.14
N ARG A 80 -0.23 3.22 -13.04
CA ARG A 80 -0.16 1.98 -12.28
C ARG A 80 -1.01 2.08 -11.01
N VAL A 81 -1.73 1.03 -10.70
CA VAL A 81 -2.40 0.87 -9.41
C VAL A 81 -1.51 -0.03 -8.55
N ILE A 82 -0.82 0.57 -7.60
CA ILE A 82 0.23 -0.12 -6.83
C ILE A 82 -0.35 -0.92 -5.67
N LEU A 83 -1.34 -0.35 -4.97
CA LEU A 83 -1.97 -0.97 -3.81
C LEU A 83 -3.49 -0.85 -3.88
N ASP A 84 -4.17 -1.87 -3.35
CA ASP A 84 -5.58 -1.83 -2.97
C ASP A 84 -5.64 -1.95 -1.44
N ILE A 85 -6.11 -0.93 -0.75
CA ILE A 85 -6.28 -0.92 0.69
C ILE A 85 -7.75 -1.13 0.97
N VAL A 86 -8.10 -2.32 1.44
CA VAL A 86 -9.47 -2.64 1.82
C VAL A 86 -9.73 -2.21 3.25
N VAL A 87 -10.91 -1.62 3.49
CA VAL A 87 -11.32 -1.06 4.79
C VAL A 87 -12.73 -1.51 5.13
N GLY A 88 -12.97 -1.80 6.40
CA GLY A 88 -14.29 -2.20 6.91
C GLY A 88 -14.25 -2.56 8.39
N TYR A 89 -15.39 -2.92 8.93
CA TYR A 89 -15.48 -3.42 10.30
C TYR A 89 -15.07 -4.89 10.34
N SER A 90 -14.02 -5.21 11.13
CA SER A 90 -13.58 -6.59 11.30
C SER A 90 -14.49 -7.33 12.26
N THR A 91 -14.98 -8.50 11.85
CA THR A 91 -15.72 -9.42 12.71
C THR A 91 -14.83 -10.51 13.34
N GLN A 92 -13.57 -10.55 12.94
CA GLN A 92 -12.61 -11.52 13.44
C GLN A 92 -11.68 -10.91 14.47
N PRO A 93 -11.24 -11.69 15.48
CA PRO A 93 -10.23 -11.23 16.42
C PRO A 93 -8.92 -10.93 15.71
N LEU A 94 -8.17 -9.97 16.24
CA LEU A 94 -6.84 -9.66 15.75
C LEU A 94 -5.93 -10.89 15.90
N ARG A 95 -5.28 -11.26 14.81
CA ARG A 95 -4.27 -12.32 14.85
C ARG A 95 -3.03 -11.82 15.59
N GLU A 96 -2.45 -12.68 16.39
CA GLU A 96 -1.15 -12.42 16.98
C GLU A 96 -0.12 -12.11 15.90
N LYS A 97 0.60 -11.01 16.04
CA LYS A 97 1.60 -10.56 15.09
C LYS A 97 2.97 -11.12 15.47
N LYS A 98 3.50 -12.00 14.64
CA LYS A 98 4.91 -12.41 14.76
C LYS A 98 5.80 -11.27 14.26
N ARG A 99 6.69 -10.79 15.11
CA ARG A 99 7.68 -9.74 14.81
C ARG A 99 9.06 -10.26 15.15
N LYS A 100 10.04 -9.84 14.38
CA LYS A 100 11.44 -9.98 14.77
C LYS A 100 11.72 -9.08 15.98
N SER A 101 12.67 -9.46 16.81
CA SER A 101 13.13 -8.61 17.91
C SER A 101 13.79 -7.33 17.37
N ALA A 102 13.89 -6.30 18.21
CA ALA A 102 14.57 -5.07 17.83
C ALA A 102 16.03 -5.33 17.40
N ASP A 103 16.73 -6.20 18.11
CA ASP A 103 18.13 -6.53 17.84
C ASP A 103 18.33 -7.25 16.50
N GLU A 104 17.29 -7.90 15.98
CA GLU A 104 17.33 -8.54 14.64
C GLU A 104 17.11 -7.56 13.50
N VAL A 105 16.57 -6.37 13.75
CA VAL A 105 16.16 -5.42 12.71
C VAL A 105 16.82 -4.05 12.81
N ILE A 106 17.48 -3.76 13.94
CA ILE A 106 18.14 -2.49 14.20
C ILE A 106 19.64 -2.74 14.40
N SER A 107 20.45 -2.03 13.63
CA SER A 107 21.90 -2.00 13.82
C SER A 107 22.34 -0.58 14.19
N TYR A 108 23.29 -0.46 15.12
CA TYR A 108 23.83 0.83 15.57
C TYR A 108 25.25 1.02 15.02
N ASN A 109 25.47 2.15 14.33
CA ASN A 109 26.75 2.58 13.77
C ASN A 109 27.35 1.69 12.67
N LYS A 110 27.04 0.41 12.66
CA LYS A 110 27.50 -0.57 11.65
C LYS A 110 26.33 -1.49 11.30
N TYR A 111 26.34 -2.01 10.10
CA TYR A 111 25.41 -3.06 9.67
C TYR A 111 25.92 -4.41 10.15
#